data_fd16482d3ca24f768278e377b4bcc4a1
#
_entry.id   fd16482d3ca24f768278e377b4bcc4a1
#
_cell.length_a   1.000
_cell.length_b   1.000
_cell.length_c   1.000
_cell.angle_alpha   90.00
_cell.angle_beta   90.00
_cell.angle_gamma   90.00
#
_symmetry.space_group_name_H-M   'P 1'
#
loop_
_entity.id
_entity.type
_entity.pdbx_description
1 polymer ?
#
loop_
_entity_poly.entity_id
_entity_poly.type
_entity_poly.pdbx_seq_one_letter_code
_entity_poly.pdbx_strand_id
1 'polypeptide(L)'
;MADKPWGGRFGERTDRRVEEFTESISFDRRLFEHDIIGSTAHAQMLAGVGLITENECQQIVRGLSEIRAEIEAGTFLFVLEREDIHMHIEAALIDRIGDVGRKLHTARSRNDQVATDVKLWTRDALDRVDGRLKALQIALVKSAERHGGLIIPGYTHLQRAQPVLAGHYFLAYVEKYERDRSRLADCRKRLNVLPLGAAALAGTTLPIDRHHVAKSLGFEDVARNSMDVSSDRDFLIESLFVLTMIAEHLAGWAEEWVIWSTQEFSFVALPDGLCTGSSIMPQKKNPDVLELIRGRSARVIGSLTTLLVLVKGLPLAYNRDLQEDKEPLFNAFDTVDACLDLAAVLVDGATLRGEKISARIDEGYLDATTLMEYLISQGVPQRTGHEIVGHLVGLAEKRGGRLADLTPEDFHAAHPKLGAAVKDSLGVVNAVNAFKSYGSTAPAQVAHQLSDWKTRLGIV
;
A
#
# COMPACT_ATOMS: atom_id res chain seq x y z
N MET A 1 20.55 -34.11 -22.44
CA MET A 1 20.47 -32.73 -22.98
C MET A 1 19.01 -32.41 -23.15
N ALA A 2 18.50 -31.41 -22.46
CA ALA A 2 17.09 -31.06 -22.59
C ALA A 2 16.88 -30.37 -23.94
N ASP A 3 16.23 -31.06 -24.90
CA ASP A 3 15.74 -30.41 -26.11
C ASP A 3 14.67 -29.39 -25.71
N LYS A 4 14.88 -28.13 -26.12
CA LYS A 4 13.87 -27.09 -25.88
C LYS A 4 12.59 -27.42 -26.66
N PRO A 5 11.39 -27.15 -26.12
CA PRO A 5 10.11 -27.51 -26.79
C PRO A 5 9.96 -26.94 -28.20
N TRP A 6 10.68 -25.88 -28.55
CA TRP A 6 10.65 -25.26 -29.89
C TRP A 6 11.83 -25.64 -30.79
N GLY A 7 12.69 -26.59 -30.36
CA GLY A 7 13.94 -26.95 -31.05
C GLY A 7 13.80 -27.56 -32.43
N GLY A 8 12.61 -28.06 -32.79
CA GLY A 8 12.43 -28.87 -34.01
C GLY A 8 12.70 -28.19 -35.36
N ARG A 9 12.79 -26.85 -35.41
CA ARG A 9 13.08 -26.08 -36.63
C ARG A 9 14.56 -25.68 -36.74
N PHE A 10 15.27 -25.62 -35.60
CA PHE A 10 16.59 -25.05 -35.55
C PHE A 10 17.67 -26.11 -35.72
N GLY A 11 18.67 -25.85 -36.59
CA GLY A 11 19.80 -26.74 -36.85
C GLY A 11 20.93 -26.64 -35.87
N GLU A 12 20.92 -25.60 -34.99
CA GLU A 12 21.96 -25.33 -34.02
C GLU A 12 21.37 -25.16 -32.62
N ARG A 13 22.18 -25.36 -31.61
CA ARG A 13 21.82 -25.11 -30.20
C ARG A 13 21.78 -23.62 -29.91
N THR A 14 20.93 -23.23 -28.95
CA THR A 14 20.92 -21.86 -28.43
C THR A 14 22.30 -21.53 -27.84
N ASP A 15 22.85 -20.36 -28.19
CA ASP A 15 24.10 -19.85 -27.60
C ASP A 15 23.90 -19.63 -26.09
N ARG A 16 24.90 -20.02 -25.30
CA ARG A 16 24.85 -19.89 -23.84
C ARG A 16 24.56 -18.48 -23.38
N ARG A 17 25.11 -17.47 -24.05
CA ARG A 17 24.88 -16.06 -23.73
C ARG A 17 23.44 -15.65 -23.96
N VAL A 18 22.76 -16.23 -24.95
CA VAL A 18 21.33 -16.00 -25.20
C VAL A 18 20.51 -16.65 -24.09
N GLU A 19 20.85 -17.86 -23.64
CA GLU A 19 20.20 -18.50 -22.51
C GLU A 19 20.29 -17.67 -21.23
N GLU A 20 21.49 -17.16 -20.93
CA GLU A 20 21.75 -16.27 -19.77
C GLU A 20 21.02 -14.92 -19.87
N PHE A 21 20.85 -14.40 -21.07
CA PHE A 21 20.17 -13.12 -21.30
C PHE A 21 18.64 -13.22 -21.29
N THR A 22 18.10 -14.37 -21.66
CA THR A 22 16.65 -14.57 -21.82
C THR A 22 15.99 -15.33 -20.68
N GLU A 23 16.76 -15.85 -19.72
CA GLU A 23 16.20 -16.55 -18.58
C GLU A 23 15.39 -15.60 -17.69
N SER A 24 14.37 -16.13 -17.03
CA SER A 24 13.56 -15.45 -16.04
C SER A 24 13.42 -16.24 -14.74
N ILE A 25 13.98 -17.46 -14.70
CA ILE A 25 13.90 -18.33 -13.52
C ILE A 25 14.45 -17.67 -12.25
N SER A 26 15.41 -16.76 -12.38
CA SER A 26 16.01 -16.02 -11.28
C SER A 26 14.97 -15.23 -10.48
N PHE A 27 13.92 -14.73 -11.11
CA PHE A 27 12.87 -13.93 -10.47
C PHE A 27 11.46 -14.56 -10.56
N ASP A 28 11.12 -15.28 -11.66
CA ASP A 28 9.77 -15.81 -11.86
C ASP A 28 9.47 -17.10 -11.10
N ARG A 29 10.47 -17.74 -10.51
CA ARG A 29 10.29 -18.92 -9.64
C ARG A 29 9.25 -18.70 -8.53
N ARG A 30 9.02 -17.46 -8.10
CA ARG A 30 8.00 -17.12 -7.11
C ARG A 30 6.55 -17.27 -7.62
N LEU A 31 6.36 -17.56 -8.89
CA LEU A 31 5.06 -17.86 -9.49
C LEU A 31 4.70 -19.36 -9.43
N PHE A 32 5.57 -20.23 -8.93
CA PHE A 32 5.40 -21.68 -8.98
C PHE A 32 4.05 -22.17 -8.45
N GLU A 33 3.60 -21.58 -7.34
CA GLU A 33 2.32 -21.94 -6.72
C GLU A 33 1.13 -21.60 -7.65
N HIS A 34 1.18 -20.43 -8.27
CA HIS A 34 0.13 -19.93 -9.17
C HIS A 34 0.10 -20.72 -10.48
N ASP A 35 1.28 -21.07 -11.02
CA ASP A 35 1.37 -21.95 -12.19
C ASP A 35 0.78 -23.34 -11.91
N ILE A 36 1.08 -23.93 -10.77
CA ILE A 36 0.55 -25.26 -10.39
C ILE A 36 -0.97 -25.21 -10.19
N ILE A 37 -1.49 -24.15 -9.55
CA ILE A 37 -2.93 -23.97 -9.35
C ILE A 37 -3.62 -23.78 -10.71
N GLY A 38 -3.09 -22.90 -11.57
CA GLY A 38 -3.59 -22.67 -12.92
C GLY A 38 -3.54 -23.93 -13.79
N SER A 39 -2.42 -24.66 -13.77
CA SER A 39 -2.23 -25.93 -14.50
C SER A 39 -3.15 -27.04 -14.00
N THR A 40 -3.42 -27.11 -12.70
CA THR A 40 -4.38 -28.06 -12.11
C THR A 40 -5.80 -27.79 -12.61
N ALA A 41 -6.26 -26.54 -12.57
CA ALA A 41 -7.58 -26.16 -13.08
C ALA A 41 -7.71 -26.42 -14.59
N HIS A 42 -6.64 -26.18 -15.35
CA HIS A 42 -6.59 -26.47 -16.78
C HIS A 42 -6.69 -27.97 -17.06
N ALA A 43 -5.95 -28.83 -16.36
CA ALA A 43 -6.03 -30.29 -16.49
C ALA A 43 -7.44 -30.83 -16.20
N GLN A 44 -8.08 -30.31 -15.14
CA GLN A 44 -9.46 -30.67 -14.78
C GLN A 44 -10.46 -30.28 -15.88
N MET A 45 -10.30 -29.10 -16.48
CA MET A 45 -11.10 -28.66 -17.62
C MET A 45 -10.88 -29.55 -18.83
N LEU A 46 -9.63 -29.91 -19.17
CA LEU A 46 -9.33 -30.80 -20.30
C LEU A 46 -10.00 -32.17 -20.14
N ALA A 47 -10.05 -32.73 -18.94
CA ALA A 47 -10.76 -33.96 -18.65
C ALA A 47 -12.28 -33.78 -18.77
N GLY A 48 -12.82 -32.68 -18.24
CA GLY A 48 -14.25 -32.36 -18.30
C GLY A 48 -14.81 -32.23 -19.72
N VAL A 49 -13.96 -31.76 -20.66
CA VAL A 49 -14.34 -31.66 -22.09
C VAL A 49 -13.88 -32.87 -22.91
N GLY A 50 -13.28 -33.89 -22.30
CA GLY A 50 -12.90 -35.15 -22.96
C GLY A 50 -11.61 -35.08 -23.79
N LEU A 51 -10.77 -34.07 -23.66
CA LEU A 51 -9.48 -33.96 -24.35
C LEU A 51 -8.39 -34.82 -23.69
N ILE A 52 -8.53 -35.12 -22.42
CA ILE A 52 -7.75 -36.13 -21.67
C ILE A 52 -8.73 -37.00 -20.87
N THR A 53 -8.29 -38.18 -20.47
CA THR A 53 -9.07 -39.04 -19.58
C THR A 53 -8.99 -38.58 -18.13
N GLU A 54 -9.96 -38.98 -17.32
CA GLU A 54 -9.95 -38.72 -15.86
C GLU A 54 -8.70 -39.29 -15.18
N ASN A 55 -8.25 -40.49 -15.59
CA ASN A 55 -7.02 -41.10 -15.07
C ASN A 55 -5.76 -40.27 -15.42
N GLU A 56 -5.68 -39.72 -16.62
CA GLU A 56 -4.58 -38.83 -17.03
C GLU A 56 -4.61 -37.52 -16.24
N CYS A 57 -5.80 -36.94 -16.01
CA CYS A 57 -5.97 -35.78 -15.16
C CYS A 57 -5.46 -36.04 -13.75
N GLN A 58 -5.84 -37.16 -13.13
CA GLN A 58 -5.38 -37.52 -11.78
C GLN A 58 -3.85 -37.68 -11.71
N GLN A 59 -3.24 -38.28 -12.73
CA GLN A 59 -1.77 -38.40 -12.82
C GLN A 59 -1.10 -37.02 -12.91
N ILE A 60 -1.64 -36.11 -13.74
CA ILE A 60 -1.13 -34.75 -13.88
C ILE A 60 -1.24 -33.98 -12.54
N VAL A 61 -2.43 -33.98 -11.93
CA VAL A 61 -2.68 -33.27 -10.66
C VAL A 61 -1.78 -33.80 -9.54
N ARG A 62 -1.61 -35.11 -9.45
CA ARG A 62 -0.70 -35.71 -8.48
C ARG A 62 0.75 -35.30 -8.74
N GLY A 63 1.23 -35.39 -9.99
CA GLY A 63 2.58 -34.98 -10.35
C GLY A 63 2.87 -33.49 -10.05
N LEU A 64 1.89 -32.61 -10.33
CA LEU A 64 1.99 -31.19 -9.99
C LEU A 64 2.05 -30.96 -8.47
N SER A 65 1.27 -31.72 -7.69
CA SER A 65 1.31 -31.65 -6.21
C SER A 65 2.66 -32.10 -5.64
N GLU A 66 3.26 -33.14 -6.20
CA GLU A 66 4.59 -33.63 -5.81
C GLU A 66 5.67 -32.59 -6.14
N ILE A 67 5.60 -31.95 -7.32
CA ILE A 67 6.51 -30.85 -7.71
C ILE A 67 6.39 -29.67 -6.74
N ARG A 68 5.16 -29.28 -6.40
CA ARG A 68 4.92 -28.23 -5.41
C ARG A 68 5.61 -28.53 -4.09
N ALA A 69 5.43 -29.74 -3.57
CA ALA A 69 6.04 -30.15 -2.30
C ALA A 69 7.58 -30.11 -2.34
N GLU A 70 8.20 -30.47 -3.46
CA GLU A 70 9.66 -30.40 -3.63
C GLU A 70 10.17 -28.95 -3.68
N ILE A 71 9.43 -28.05 -4.35
CA ILE A 71 9.79 -26.62 -4.40
C ILE A 71 9.68 -26.01 -2.99
N GLU A 72 8.59 -26.28 -2.28
CA GLU A 72 8.35 -25.80 -0.90
C GLU A 72 9.41 -26.35 0.08
N ALA A 73 9.86 -27.60 -0.10
CA ALA A 73 10.91 -28.22 0.68
C ALA A 73 12.33 -27.74 0.32
N GLY A 74 12.47 -26.94 -0.75
CA GLY A 74 13.78 -26.48 -1.26
C GLY A 74 14.65 -27.59 -1.89
N THR A 75 14.06 -28.71 -2.26
CA THR A 75 14.76 -29.86 -2.88
C THR A 75 14.68 -29.87 -4.40
N PHE A 76 13.82 -29.02 -4.97
CA PHE A 76 13.67 -28.90 -6.42
C PHE A 76 14.86 -28.16 -7.04
N LEU A 77 15.45 -28.73 -8.10
CA LEU A 77 16.61 -28.15 -8.78
C LEU A 77 16.18 -27.23 -9.93
N PHE A 78 16.52 -25.95 -9.81
CA PHE A 78 16.38 -24.99 -10.90
C PHE A 78 17.68 -24.93 -11.72
N VAL A 79 17.55 -24.97 -13.03
CA VAL A 79 18.67 -24.93 -14.00
C VAL A 79 18.41 -23.87 -15.07
N LEU A 80 19.43 -23.13 -15.45
CA LEU A 80 19.32 -22.00 -16.37
C LEU A 80 18.80 -22.42 -17.77
N GLU A 81 19.12 -23.61 -18.22
CA GLU A 81 18.71 -24.17 -19.53
C GLU A 81 17.20 -24.31 -19.66
N ARG A 82 16.45 -24.34 -18.55
CA ARG A 82 14.97 -24.40 -18.52
C ARG A 82 14.32 -23.03 -18.41
N GLU A 83 15.04 -21.96 -18.62
CA GLU A 83 14.62 -20.60 -18.89
C GLU A 83 13.64 -19.98 -17.84
N ASP A 84 12.44 -20.55 -17.62
CA ASP A 84 11.38 -20.03 -16.75
C ASP A 84 10.81 -21.11 -15.82
N ILE A 85 10.02 -20.70 -14.82
CA ILE A 85 9.37 -21.60 -13.86
C ILE A 85 8.43 -22.59 -14.55
N HIS A 86 7.74 -22.14 -15.59
CA HIS A 86 6.75 -22.92 -16.31
C HIS A 86 7.42 -24.10 -17.04
N MET A 87 8.57 -23.87 -17.68
CA MET A 87 9.34 -24.93 -18.34
C MET A 87 9.92 -25.92 -17.31
N HIS A 88 10.30 -25.43 -16.13
CA HIS A 88 10.77 -26.30 -15.05
C HIS A 88 9.67 -27.25 -14.58
N ILE A 89 8.46 -26.73 -14.32
CA ILE A 89 7.33 -27.53 -13.88
C ILE A 89 6.90 -28.51 -14.97
N GLU A 90 6.79 -28.06 -16.23
CA GLU A 90 6.43 -28.90 -17.36
C GLU A 90 7.41 -30.04 -17.58
N ALA A 91 8.73 -29.74 -17.60
CA ALA A 91 9.77 -30.75 -17.77
C ALA A 91 9.77 -31.75 -16.59
N ALA A 92 9.68 -31.26 -15.36
CA ALA A 92 9.61 -32.12 -14.19
C ALA A 92 8.37 -33.03 -14.18
N LEU A 93 7.25 -32.55 -14.68
CA LEU A 93 6.04 -33.35 -14.85
C LEU A 93 6.22 -34.44 -15.91
N ILE A 94 6.80 -34.08 -17.08
CA ILE A 94 7.10 -35.06 -18.16
C ILE A 94 8.08 -36.12 -17.67
N ASP A 95 9.11 -35.74 -16.93
CA ASP A 95 10.10 -36.67 -16.36
C ASP A 95 9.44 -37.70 -15.42
N ARG A 96 8.32 -37.36 -14.73
CA ARG A 96 7.58 -38.24 -13.81
C ARG A 96 6.56 -39.15 -14.49
N ILE A 97 5.78 -38.58 -15.41
CA ILE A 97 4.59 -39.27 -15.95
C ILE A 97 4.63 -39.42 -17.47
N GLY A 98 5.75 -39.11 -18.12
CA GLY A 98 5.98 -39.35 -19.56
C GLY A 98 5.02 -38.57 -20.46
N ASP A 99 4.48 -39.23 -21.48
CA ASP A 99 3.62 -38.61 -22.50
C ASP A 99 2.32 -38.04 -21.93
N VAL A 100 1.86 -38.51 -20.78
CA VAL A 100 0.68 -37.95 -20.10
C VAL A 100 1.00 -36.51 -19.65
N GLY A 101 2.23 -36.23 -19.16
CA GLY A 101 2.65 -34.89 -18.80
C GLY A 101 2.66 -33.92 -19.97
N ARG A 102 2.99 -34.38 -21.19
CA ARG A 102 2.96 -33.58 -22.42
C ARG A 102 1.56 -33.08 -22.77
N LYS A 103 0.53 -33.79 -22.36
CA LYS A 103 -0.88 -33.42 -22.64
C LYS A 103 -1.34 -32.19 -21.88
N LEU A 104 -0.68 -31.82 -20.77
CA LEU A 104 -1.04 -30.64 -19.98
C LEU A 104 -1.00 -29.35 -20.81
N HIS A 105 -0.11 -29.25 -21.81
CA HIS A 105 0.01 -28.05 -22.66
C HIS A 105 -1.06 -27.95 -23.77
N THR A 106 -1.98 -28.91 -23.85
CA THR A 106 -3.08 -28.92 -24.87
C THR A 106 -3.90 -27.64 -24.74
N ALA A 107 -4.16 -26.97 -25.89
CA ALA A 107 -4.94 -25.74 -25.99
C ALA A 107 -4.42 -24.54 -25.15
N ARG A 108 -3.15 -24.54 -24.78
CA ARG A 108 -2.50 -23.50 -23.98
C ARG A 108 -1.28 -22.93 -24.70
N SER A 109 -0.99 -21.66 -24.49
CA SER A 109 0.28 -21.03 -24.83
C SER A 109 1.01 -20.58 -23.57
N ARG A 110 2.33 -20.41 -23.66
CA ARG A 110 3.08 -19.75 -22.61
C ARG A 110 2.53 -18.35 -22.30
N ASN A 111 2.01 -17.64 -23.30
CA ASN A 111 1.51 -16.27 -23.16
C ASN A 111 0.30 -16.17 -22.22
N ASP A 112 -0.75 -16.99 -22.41
CA ASP A 112 -1.94 -16.97 -21.56
C ASP A 112 -1.69 -17.63 -20.21
N GLN A 113 -0.77 -18.59 -20.12
CA GLN A 113 -0.30 -19.20 -18.88
C GLN A 113 0.36 -18.15 -17.98
N VAL A 114 1.41 -17.48 -18.47
CA VAL A 114 2.13 -16.44 -17.72
C VAL A 114 1.19 -15.30 -17.28
N ALA A 115 0.31 -14.84 -18.21
CA ALA A 115 -0.65 -13.78 -17.87
C ALA A 115 -1.60 -14.21 -16.73
N THR A 116 -2.03 -15.48 -16.70
CA THR A 116 -2.88 -16.03 -15.64
C THR A 116 -2.14 -16.08 -14.31
N ASP A 117 -0.92 -16.59 -14.32
CA ASP A 117 -0.12 -16.76 -13.12
C ASP A 117 0.24 -15.41 -12.48
N VAL A 118 0.60 -14.42 -13.29
CA VAL A 118 0.87 -13.06 -12.82
C VAL A 118 -0.41 -12.40 -12.26
N LYS A 119 -1.58 -12.62 -12.88
CA LYS A 119 -2.86 -12.13 -12.32
C LYS A 119 -3.20 -12.80 -10.99
N LEU A 120 -3.03 -14.11 -10.87
CA LEU A 120 -3.25 -14.83 -9.62
C LEU A 120 -2.32 -14.33 -8.52
N TRP A 121 -1.02 -14.24 -8.82
CA TRP A 121 -0.02 -13.73 -7.89
C TRP A 121 -0.32 -12.28 -7.44
N THR A 122 -0.65 -11.41 -8.40
CA THR A 122 -0.96 -10.00 -8.10
C THR A 122 -2.22 -9.88 -7.24
N ARG A 123 -3.23 -10.72 -7.50
CA ARG A 123 -4.45 -10.78 -6.68
C ARG A 123 -4.13 -11.08 -5.22
N ASP A 124 -3.35 -12.13 -4.98
CA ASP A 124 -2.96 -12.54 -3.64
C ASP A 124 -2.05 -11.49 -2.97
N ALA A 125 -1.20 -10.82 -3.74
CA ALA A 125 -0.36 -9.73 -3.25
C ALA A 125 -1.18 -8.49 -2.86
N LEU A 126 -2.22 -8.13 -3.63
CA LEU A 126 -3.15 -7.04 -3.28
C LEU A 126 -3.93 -7.36 -2.00
N ASP A 127 -4.41 -8.60 -1.85
CA ASP A 127 -5.12 -9.05 -0.65
C ASP A 127 -4.22 -8.99 0.59
N ARG A 128 -2.94 -9.34 0.46
CA ARG A 128 -1.94 -9.21 1.53
C ARG A 128 -1.69 -7.75 1.90
N VAL A 129 -1.51 -6.86 0.92
CA VAL A 129 -1.32 -5.42 1.16
C VAL A 129 -2.55 -4.80 1.84
N ASP A 130 -3.79 -5.17 1.46
CA ASP A 130 -5.00 -4.74 2.16
C ASP A 130 -5.01 -5.18 3.63
N GLY A 131 -4.59 -6.41 3.90
CA GLY A 131 -4.41 -6.90 5.26
C GLY A 131 -3.40 -6.10 6.09
N ARG A 132 -2.26 -5.69 5.47
CA ARG A 132 -1.26 -4.82 6.10
C ARG A 132 -1.80 -3.41 6.38
N LEU A 133 -2.51 -2.82 5.42
CA LEU A 133 -3.16 -1.52 5.62
C LEU A 133 -4.18 -1.57 6.75
N LYS A 134 -5.00 -2.62 6.82
CA LYS A 134 -5.93 -2.84 7.94
C LYS A 134 -5.19 -2.91 9.27
N ALA A 135 -4.07 -3.61 9.34
CA ALA A 135 -3.25 -3.71 10.56
C ALA A 135 -2.70 -2.34 10.98
N LEU A 136 -2.23 -1.53 10.03
CA LEU A 136 -1.80 -0.15 10.30
C LEU A 136 -2.95 0.74 10.78
N GLN A 137 -4.14 0.65 10.16
CA GLN A 137 -5.33 1.38 10.62
C GLN A 137 -5.70 0.98 12.06
N ILE A 138 -5.63 -0.30 12.41
CA ILE A 138 -5.87 -0.78 13.78
C ILE A 138 -4.86 -0.17 14.77
N ALA A 139 -3.58 -0.12 14.43
CA ALA A 139 -2.56 0.50 15.26
C ALA A 139 -2.80 2.00 15.47
N LEU A 140 -3.20 2.71 14.41
CA LEU A 140 -3.55 4.14 14.45
C LEU A 140 -4.79 4.40 15.32
N VAL A 141 -5.83 3.58 15.21
CA VAL A 141 -7.06 3.67 16.03
C VAL A 141 -6.74 3.44 17.51
N LYS A 142 -5.92 2.43 17.83
CA LYS A 142 -5.45 2.21 19.20
C LYS A 142 -4.63 3.38 19.73
N SER A 143 -3.79 3.99 18.90
CA SER A 143 -3.03 5.18 19.28
C SER A 143 -3.94 6.41 19.46
N ALA A 144 -4.97 6.55 18.62
CA ALA A 144 -6.01 7.57 18.80
C ALA A 144 -6.78 7.38 20.11
N GLU A 145 -7.03 6.17 20.55
CA GLU A 145 -7.67 5.87 21.84
C GLU A 145 -6.72 6.17 23.01
N ARG A 146 -5.45 5.72 22.90
CA ARG A 146 -4.42 5.88 23.96
C ARG A 146 -4.08 7.34 24.23
N HIS A 147 -3.98 8.16 23.19
CA HIS A 147 -3.51 9.55 23.25
C HIS A 147 -4.61 10.57 22.94
N GLY A 148 -5.83 10.14 22.70
CA GLY A 148 -6.90 10.93 22.08
C GLY A 148 -7.22 12.26 22.77
N GLY A 149 -7.09 12.31 24.08
CA GLY A 149 -7.34 13.53 24.87
C GLY A 149 -6.17 14.53 24.89
N LEU A 150 -4.98 14.16 24.39
CA LEU A 150 -3.85 15.07 24.34
C LEU A 150 -4.05 16.13 23.27
N ILE A 151 -3.92 17.40 23.64
CA ILE A 151 -3.91 18.50 22.69
C ILE A 151 -2.51 18.67 22.13
N ILE A 152 -2.38 18.70 20.83
CA ILE A 152 -1.12 18.90 20.09
C ILE A 152 -1.24 20.14 19.19
N PRO A 153 -0.14 20.80 18.85
CA PRO A 153 -0.18 21.86 17.86
C PRO A 153 -0.41 21.26 16.47
N GLY A 154 -1.42 21.74 15.76
CA GLY A 154 -1.59 21.51 14.33
C GLY A 154 -0.73 22.46 13.52
N TYR A 155 -0.22 22.02 12.38
CA TYR A 155 0.70 22.76 11.54
C TYR A 155 0.15 23.00 10.14
N THR A 156 0.38 24.19 9.61
CA THR A 156 0.33 24.50 8.17
C THR A 156 1.61 25.25 7.82
N HIS A 157 2.17 24.98 6.64
CA HIS A 157 3.47 25.55 6.23
C HIS A 157 4.62 25.31 7.25
N LEU A 158 4.55 24.21 8.00
CA LEU A 158 5.43 23.90 9.13
C LEU A 158 5.42 24.98 10.24
N GLN A 159 4.41 25.85 10.24
CA GLN A 159 4.15 26.81 11.30
C GLN A 159 2.99 26.33 12.18
N ARG A 160 3.05 26.59 13.47
CA ARG A 160 1.95 26.32 14.40
C ARG A 160 0.72 27.10 13.98
N ALA A 161 -0.43 26.42 13.88
CA ALA A 161 -1.65 27.02 13.36
C ALA A 161 -2.79 27.00 14.39
N GLN A 162 -3.31 25.83 14.70
CA GLN A 162 -4.45 25.65 15.61
C GLN A 162 -4.21 24.45 16.53
N PRO A 163 -4.83 24.42 17.74
CA PRO A 163 -4.76 23.26 18.59
C PRO A 163 -5.65 22.15 18.04
N VAL A 164 -5.17 20.90 18.04
CA VAL A 164 -5.92 19.73 17.62
C VAL A 164 -5.77 18.60 18.64
N LEU A 165 -6.74 17.72 18.73
CA LEU A 165 -6.61 16.50 19.52
C LEU A 165 -5.68 15.50 18.80
N ALA A 166 -4.81 14.82 19.54
CA ALA A 166 -3.98 13.75 18.99
C ALA A 166 -4.83 12.62 18.36
N GLY A 167 -6.00 12.34 18.93
CA GLY A 167 -6.97 11.42 18.33
C GLY A 167 -7.40 11.85 16.92
N HIS A 168 -7.65 13.14 16.71
CA HIS A 168 -7.97 13.68 15.38
C HIS A 168 -6.82 13.49 14.39
N TYR A 169 -5.59 13.73 14.81
CA TYR A 169 -4.39 13.52 14.00
C TYR A 169 -4.25 12.05 13.55
N PHE A 170 -4.33 11.09 14.46
CA PHE A 170 -4.24 9.68 14.11
C PHE A 170 -5.37 9.24 13.18
N LEU A 171 -6.60 9.69 13.43
CA LEU A 171 -7.75 9.37 12.58
C LEU A 171 -7.64 9.97 11.17
N ALA A 172 -6.94 11.08 10.99
CA ALA A 172 -6.66 11.62 9.65
C ALA A 172 -5.84 10.64 8.79
N TYR A 173 -4.89 9.92 9.39
CA TYR A 173 -4.15 8.86 8.69
C TYR A 173 -5.00 7.60 8.45
N VAL A 174 -5.91 7.26 9.38
CA VAL A 174 -6.87 6.17 9.15
C VAL A 174 -7.71 6.44 7.91
N GLU A 175 -8.23 7.67 7.75
CA GLU A 175 -8.97 8.09 6.54
C GLU A 175 -8.12 8.07 5.27
N LYS A 176 -6.84 8.43 5.38
CA LYS A 176 -5.91 8.40 4.25
C LYS A 176 -5.71 6.98 3.74
N TYR A 177 -5.46 6.02 4.64
CA TYR A 177 -5.26 4.61 4.28
C TYR A 177 -6.57 3.90 3.89
N GLU A 178 -7.72 4.36 4.34
CA GLU A 178 -9.02 3.85 3.84
C GLU A 178 -9.22 4.15 2.36
N ARG A 179 -8.82 5.34 1.91
CA ARG A 179 -8.84 5.65 0.48
C ARG A 179 -7.89 4.76 -0.33
N ASP A 180 -6.79 4.31 0.27
CA ASP A 180 -5.87 3.36 -0.38
C ASP A 180 -6.48 1.97 -0.46
N ARG A 181 -7.13 1.49 0.59
CA ARG A 181 -7.88 0.23 0.60
C ARG A 181 -9.00 0.21 -0.44
N SER A 182 -9.73 1.31 -0.57
CA SER A 182 -10.74 1.47 -1.61
C SER A 182 -10.13 1.35 -3.02
N ARG A 183 -8.96 1.97 -3.27
CA ARG A 183 -8.24 1.83 -4.54
C ARG A 183 -7.79 0.39 -4.81
N LEU A 184 -7.27 -0.31 -3.79
CA LEU A 184 -6.91 -1.73 -3.90
C LEU A 184 -8.12 -2.58 -4.30
N ALA A 185 -9.26 -2.38 -3.67
CA ALA A 185 -10.49 -3.11 -4.01
C ALA A 185 -10.92 -2.88 -5.46
N ASP A 186 -10.87 -1.65 -5.95
CA ASP A 186 -11.19 -1.31 -7.33
C ASP A 186 -10.19 -1.92 -8.33
N CYS A 187 -8.91 -1.86 -8.04
CA CYS A 187 -7.84 -2.48 -8.84
C CYS A 187 -8.05 -4.01 -8.90
N ARG A 188 -8.27 -4.65 -7.75
CA ARG A 188 -8.52 -6.08 -7.63
C ARG A 188 -9.70 -6.54 -8.48
N LYS A 189 -10.78 -5.76 -8.53
CA LYS A 189 -11.95 -6.05 -9.34
C LYS A 189 -11.63 -6.08 -10.84
N ARG A 190 -10.88 -5.10 -11.35
CA ARG A 190 -10.49 -5.04 -12.77
C ARG A 190 -9.47 -6.12 -13.14
N LEU A 191 -8.57 -6.46 -12.25
CA LEU A 191 -7.60 -7.55 -12.41
C LEU A 191 -8.30 -8.93 -12.55
N ASN A 192 -9.44 -9.14 -11.87
CA ASN A 192 -10.05 -10.46 -11.66
C ASN A 192 -10.81 -11.00 -12.89
N VAL A 193 -10.15 -10.97 -14.08
CA VAL A 193 -10.64 -11.47 -15.36
C VAL A 193 -9.65 -12.48 -15.93
N LEU A 194 -10.12 -13.70 -16.25
CA LEU A 194 -9.30 -14.85 -16.65
C LEU A 194 -8.68 -14.68 -18.04
N PRO A 195 -7.35 -14.77 -18.20
CA PRO A 195 -6.67 -14.87 -19.50
C PRO A 195 -6.68 -16.29 -20.10
N LEU A 196 -6.54 -17.32 -19.25
CA LEU A 196 -6.27 -18.70 -19.69
C LEU A 196 -7.31 -19.21 -20.72
N GLY A 197 -6.81 -19.86 -21.75
CA GLY A 197 -7.59 -20.29 -22.92
C GLY A 197 -7.64 -19.25 -24.05
N ALA A 198 -7.00 -18.10 -23.90
CA ALA A 198 -6.72 -17.17 -25.01
C ALA A 198 -5.63 -17.71 -25.94
N ALA A 199 -4.88 -18.70 -25.50
CA ALA A 199 -3.73 -19.27 -26.16
C ALA A 199 -2.67 -18.20 -26.53
N ALA A 200 -2.05 -18.26 -27.70
CA ALA A 200 -1.04 -17.28 -28.08
C ALA A 200 -1.61 -15.88 -28.37
N LEU A 201 -2.73 -15.81 -29.14
CA LEU A 201 -3.43 -14.57 -29.47
C LEU A 201 -4.80 -14.78 -30.14
N ALA A 202 -5.03 -15.93 -30.78
CA ALA A 202 -6.22 -16.18 -31.62
C ALA A 202 -7.23 -17.16 -30.97
N GLY A 203 -6.97 -17.61 -29.75
CA GLY A 203 -7.72 -18.70 -29.13
C GLY A 203 -7.30 -20.06 -29.64
N THR A 204 -8.18 -21.06 -29.54
CA THR A 204 -7.94 -22.44 -29.95
C THR A 204 -9.14 -22.99 -30.70
N THR A 205 -8.91 -24.00 -31.57
CA THR A 205 -9.97 -24.76 -32.26
C THR A 205 -10.53 -25.89 -31.39
N LEU A 206 -9.94 -26.13 -30.20
CA LEU A 206 -10.37 -27.21 -29.32
C LEU A 206 -11.54 -26.73 -28.43
N PRO A 207 -12.46 -27.63 -28.01
CA PRO A 207 -13.67 -27.26 -27.27
C PRO A 207 -13.40 -27.06 -25.78
N ILE A 208 -12.53 -26.12 -25.44
CA ILE A 208 -12.22 -25.82 -24.04
C ILE A 208 -13.33 -25.02 -23.35
N ASP A 209 -13.46 -25.18 -22.02
CA ASP A 209 -14.39 -24.42 -21.17
C ASP A 209 -13.63 -23.42 -20.28
N ARG A 210 -13.50 -22.19 -20.77
CA ARG A 210 -12.84 -21.10 -20.04
C ARG A 210 -13.63 -20.65 -18.80
N HIS A 211 -14.97 -20.77 -18.83
CA HIS A 211 -15.81 -20.40 -17.68
C HIS A 211 -15.65 -21.38 -16.52
N HIS A 212 -15.48 -22.68 -16.82
CA HIS A 212 -15.15 -23.67 -15.80
C HIS A 212 -13.82 -23.31 -15.11
N VAL A 213 -12.78 -22.99 -15.89
CA VAL A 213 -11.47 -22.59 -15.35
C VAL A 213 -11.57 -21.31 -14.53
N ALA A 214 -12.30 -20.29 -15.00
CA ALA A 214 -12.50 -19.04 -14.26
C ALA A 214 -13.13 -19.30 -12.89
N LYS A 215 -14.19 -20.11 -12.84
CA LYS A 215 -14.86 -20.51 -11.60
C LYS A 215 -13.91 -21.25 -10.66
N SER A 216 -13.12 -22.19 -11.16
CA SER A 216 -12.17 -23.00 -10.37
C SER A 216 -11.06 -22.13 -9.77
N LEU A 217 -10.63 -21.08 -10.47
CA LEU A 217 -9.57 -20.16 -10.03
C LEU A 217 -10.10 -18.92 -9.31
N GLY A 218 -11.42 -18.77 -9.14
CA GLY A 218 -12.04 -17.64 -8.45
C GLY A 218 -11.96 -16.32 -9.24
N PHE A 219 -11.85 -16.39 -10.58
CA PHE A 219 -12.03 -15.20 -11.42
C PHE A 219 -13.52 -14.89 -11.60
N GLU A 220 -13.85 -13.61 -11.64
CA GLU A 220 -15.23 -13.13 -11.77
C GLU A 220 -15.74 -13.21 -13.21
N ASP A 221 -14.86 -13.08 -14.20
CA ASP A 221 -15.19 -13.08 -15.61
C ASP A 221 -14.07 -13.73 -16.45
N VAL A 222 -14.32 -13.92 -17.73
CA VAL A 222 -13.39 -14.41 -18.74
C VAL A 222 -13.09 -13.30 -19.74
N ALA A 223 -11.82 -13.11 -20.10
CA ALA A 223 -11.43 -12.10 -21.08
C ALA A 223 -12.11 -12.35 -22.44
N ARG A 224 -12.73 -11.29 -22.97
CA ARG A 224 -13.60 -11.35 -24.16
C ARG A 224 -12.84 -11.39 -25.49
N ASN A 225 -11.60 -10.92 -25.49
CA ASN A 225 -10.76 -10.92 -26.69
C ASN A 225 -9.41 -11.55 -26.38
N SER A 226 -9.05 -12.60 -27.12
CA SER A 226 -7.82 -13.37 -26.91
C SER A 226 -6.55 -12.63 -27.30
N MET A 227 -6.63 -11.71 -28.27
CA MET A 227 -5.47 -10.93 -28.70
C MET A 227 -5.14 -9.82 -27.71
N ASP A 228 -6.15 -9.16 -27.17
CA ASP A 228 -6.03 -8.11 -26.15
C ASP A 228 -5.39 -8.67 -24.88
N VAL A 229 -5.98 -9.72 -24.30
CA VAL A 229 -5.59 -10.24 -22.97
C VAL A 229 -4.20 -10.89 -22.95
N SER A 230 -3.68 -11.35 -24.09
CA SER A 230 -2.35 -11.97 -24.15
C SER A 230 -1.21 -10.97 -23.92
N SER A 231 -1.47 -9.68 -24.11
CA SER A 231 -0.51 -8.58 -23.89
C SER A 231 -0.95 -7.54 -22.86
N ASP A 232 -2.17 -7.66 -22.33
CA ASP A 232 -2.68 -6.75 -21.29
C ASP A 232 -1.73 -6.70 -20.07
N ARG A 233 -1.32 -5.49 -19.74
CA ARG A 233 -0.54 -5.16 -18.53
C ARG A 233 -1.14 -3.97 -17.75
N ASP A 234 -2.33 -3.53 -18.13
CA ASP A 234 -3.02 -2.42 -17.46
C ASP A 234 -3.21 -2.70 -15.98
N PHE A 235 -3.55 -3.94 -15.63
CA PHE A 235 -3.71 -4.38 -14.24
C PHE A 235 -2.42 -4.27 -13.41
N LEU A 236 -1.24 -4.41 -14.03
CA LEU A 236 0.05 -4.23 -13.35
C LEU A 236 0.35 -2.75 -13.13
N ILE A 237 0.11 -1.92 -14.15
CA ILE A 237 0.29 -0.46 -14.06
C ILE A 237 -0.64 0.10 -12.99
N GLU A 238 -1.90 -0.33 -12.99
CA GLU A 238 -2.86 0.09 -11.97
C GLU A 238 -2.45 -0.36 -10.56
N SER A 239 -1.99 -1.60 -10.40
CA SER A 239 -1.47 -2.09 -9.13
C SER A 239 -0.28 -1.25 -8.64
N LEU A 240 0.68 -0.96 -9.52
CA LEU A 240 1.83 -0.12 -9.18
C LEU A 240 1.43 1.33 -8.89
N PHE A 241 0.40 1.86 -9.56
CA PHE A 241 -0.14 3.17 -9.22
C PHE A 241 -0.72 3.20 -7.80
N VAL A 242 -1.50 2.19 -7.42
CA VAL A 242 -2.06 2.08 -6.06
C VAL A 242 -0.94 1.93 -5.02
N LEU A 243 0.04 1.08 -5.28
CA LEU A 243 1.22 0.92 -4.41
C LEU A 243 2.01 2.23 -4.28
N THR A 244 2.11 3.01 -5.36
CA THR A 244 2.75 4.34 -5.35
C THR A 244 1.99 5.29 -4.43
N MET A 245 0.66 5.33 -4.48
CA MET A 245 -0.15 6.15 -3.58
C MET A 245 0.05 5.76 -2.11
N ILE A 246 0.11 4.47 -1.81
CA ILE A 246 0.41 3.98 -0.45
C ILE A 246 1.81 4.42 0.00
N ALA A 247 2.80 4.28 -0.87
CA ALA A 247 4.19 4.66 -0.57
C ALA A 247 4.33 6.18 -0.33
N GLU A 248 3.61 7.03 -1.08
CA GLU A 248 3.53 8.47 -0.88
C GLU A 248 2.90 8.83 0.48
N HIS A 249 1.81 8.16 0.83
CA HIS A 249 1.15 8.38 2.11
C HIS A 249 2.01 7.96 3.30
N LEU A 250 2.72 6.83 3.16
CA LEU A 250 3.70 6.37 4.15
C LEU A 250 4.90 7.32 4.27
N ALA A 251 5.40 7.83 3.14
CA ALA A 251 6.54 8.75 3.13
C ALA A 251 6.20 10.07 3.83
N GLY A 252 5.00 10.63 3.59
CA GLY A 252 4.55 11.84 4.28
C GLY A 252 4.39 11.64 5.79
N TRP A 253 3.80 10.52 6.22
CA TRP A 253 3.71 10.16 7.64
C TRP A 253 5.10 9.98 8.27
N ALA A 254 5.99 9.29 7.59
CA ALA A 254 7.34 9.04 8.08
C ALA A 254 8.12 10.33 8.24
N GLU A 255 8.00 11.29 7.30
CA GLU A 255 8.61 12.60 7.38
C GLU A 255 8.16 13.36 8.64
N GLU A 256 6.86 13.43 8.92
CA GLU A 256 6.35 14.07 10.12
C GLU A 256 6.94 13.45 11.40
N TRP A 257 7.00 12.11 11.45
CA TRP A 257 7.52 11.43 12.63
C TRP A 257 9.04 11.50 12.77
N VAL A 258 9.80 11.61 11.65
CA VAL A 258 11.23 11.96 11.68
C VAL A 258 11.39 13.32 12.35
N ILE A 259 10.64 14.35 11.92
CA ILE A 259 10.67 15.68 12.51
C ILE A 259 10.27 15.64 14.00
N TRP A 260 9.17 14.96 14.34
CA TRP A 260 8.66 14.90 15.72
C TRP A 260 9.54 14.08 16.66
N SER A 261 10.38 13.20 16.14
CA SER A 261 11.37 12.44 16.95
C SER A 261 12.66 13.18 17.21
N THR A 262 12.92 14.33 16.54
CA THR A 262 14.12 15.15 16.77
C THR A 262 14.17 15.68 18.21
N GLN A 263 15.35 16.09 18.66
CA GLN A 263 15.53 16.70 19.98
C GLN A 263 14.80 18.06 20.10
N GLU A 264 14.71 18.78 18.97
CA GLU A 264 14.05 20.09 18.87
C GLU A 264 12.54 19.96 19.07
N PHE A 265 11.88 19.01 18.42
CA PHE A 265 10.45 18.74 18.62
C PHE A 265 10.21 17.88 19.85
N SER A 266 10.83 16.73 19.91
CA SER A 266 10.70 15.76 21.01
C SER A 266 9.25 15.36 21.35
N PHE A 267 8.37 15.30 20.33
CA PHE A 267 6.95 14.98 20.49
C PHE A 267 6.67 13.47 20.50
N VAL A 268 7.47 12.70 19.77
CA VAL A 268 7.34 11.23 19.65
C VAL A 268 8.55 10.54 20.24
N ALA A 269 8.30 9.53 21.07
CA ALA A 269 9.30 8.56 21.50
C ALA A 269 9.12 7.28 20.69
N LEU A 270 10.12 6.91 19.91
CA LEU A 270 10.14 5.67 19.14
C LEU A 270 10.68 4.53 20.00
N PRO A 271 10.21 3.26 19.79
CA PRO A 271 10.77 2.09 20.46
C PRO A 271 12.26 1.90 20.15
N ASP A 272 13.03 1.49 21.13
CA ASP A 272 14.50 1.28 20.96
C ASP A 272 14.80 0.23 19.89
N GLY A 273 14.04 -0.85 19.85
CA GLY A 273 14.21 -1.94 18.87
C GLY A 273 13.89 -1.54 17.42
N LEU A 274 13.33 -0.34 17.18
CA LEU A 274 13.00 0.20 15.86
C LEU A 274 13.86 1.43 15.50
N CYS A 275 14.93 1.65 16.24
CA CYS A 275 15.90 2.72 16.02
C CYS A 275 17.29 2.14 15.95
N THR A 276 18.24 2.91 15.41
CA THR A 276 19.66 2.57 15.46
C THR A 276 20.47 3.60 16.23
N GLY A 277 21.66 3.20 16.65
CA GLY A 277 22.62 4.08 17.31
C GLY A 277 23.71 4.57 16.37
N SER A 278 24.69 5.26 16.95
CA SER A 278 25.93 5.64 16.27
C SER A 278 27.11 4.93 16.92
N SER A 279 28.04 4.42 16.12
CA SER A 279 29.29 3.80 16.62
C SER A 279 30.24 4.81 17.28
N ILE A 280 30.05 6.10 17.01
CA ILE A 280 30.92 7.19 17.52
C ILE A 280 30.17 8.05 18.57
N MET A 281 28.86 8.21 18.42
CA MET A 281 28.05 9.10 19.28
C MET A 281 27.10 8.27 20.14
N PRO A 282 27.48 7.90 21.38
CA PRO A 282 26.72 6.97 22.21
C PRO A 282 25.34 7.48 22.64
N GLN A 283 25.10 8.78 22.61
CA GLN A 283 23.81 9.39 22.92
C GLN A 283 22.83 9.42 21.74
N LYS A 284 23.29 9.10 20.51
CA LYS A 284 22.50 9.28 19.30
C LYS A 284 21.55 8.10 19.07
N LYS A 285 20.28 8.42 18.83
CA LYS A 285 19.22 7.47 18.46
C LYS A 285 18.59 7.94 17.15
N ASN A 286 18.71 7.13 16.09
CA ASN A 286 18.28 7.49 14.75
C ASN A 286 16.95 6.83 14.39
N PRO A 287 16.03 7.51 13.73
CA PRO A 287 14.76 6.96 13.26
C PRO A 287 14.90 6.26 11.89
N ASP A 288 15.92 5.39 11.70
CA ASP A 288 16.30 4.84 10.39
C ASP A 288 15.14 4.13 9.69
N VAL A 289 14.25 3.47 10.44
CA VAL A 289 13.08 2.80 9.85
C VAL A 289 12.17 3.81 9.17
N LEU A 290 11.90 4.95 9.82
CA LEU A 290 11.09 6.02 9.21
C LEU A 290 11.79 6.64 8.00
N GLU A 291 13.10 6.89 8.10
CA GLU A 291 13.89 7.41 6.98
C GLU A 291 13.88 6.46 5.78
N LEU A 292 13.98 5.14 6.02
CA LEU A 292 13.91 4.14 4.96
C LEU A 292 12.51 3.98 4.38
N ILE A 293 11.45 4.09 5.18
CA ILE A 293 10.06 4.12 4.67
C ILE A 293 9.92 5.31 3.69
N ARG A 294 10.37 6.51 4.09
CA ARG A 294 10.39 7.69 3.23
C ARG A 294 11.23 7.48 1.97
N GLY A 295 12.46 6.97 2.12
CA GLY A 295 13.39 6.81 1.01
C GLY A 295 13.00 5.70 0.02
N ARG A 296 12.38 4.61 0.48
CA ARG A 296 11.96 3.48 -0.37
C ARG A 296 10.77 3.79 -1.26
N SER A 297 10.00 4.85 -1.01
CA SER A 297 8.95 5.33 -1.92
C SER A 297 9.48 5.57 -3.34
N ALA A 298 10.73 6.02 -3.46
CA ALA A 298 11.39 6.22 -4.74
C ALA A 298 11.48 4.94 -5.60
N ARG A 299 11.66 3.75 -4.98
CA ARG A 299 11.67 2.48 -5.71
C ARG A 299 10.32 2.16 -6.31
N VAL A 300 9.24 2.41 -5.57
CA VAL A 300 7.87 2.13 -6.00
C VAL A 300 7.47 3.05 -7.16
N ILE A 301 7.80 4.34 -7.05
CA ILE A 301 7.61 5.33 -8.12
C ILE A 301 8.40 4.93 -9.37
N GLY A 302 9.66 4.51 -9.19
CA GLY A 302 10.51 4.03 -10.27
C GLY A 302 9.91 2.80 -10.98
N SER A 303 9.37 1.85 -10.22
CA SER A 303 8.70 0.65 -10.76
C SER A 303 7.49 0.99 -11.62
N LEU A 304 6.63 1.93 -11.18
CA LEU A 304 5.50 2.43 -11.98
C LEU A 304 5.98 3.07 -13.28
N THR A 305 6.99 3.92 -13.19
CA THR A 305 7.57 4.58 -14.37
C THR A 305 8.15 3.56 -15.35
N THR A 306 8.84 2.55 -14.84
CA THR A 306 9.41 1.46 -15.64
C THR A 306 8.32 0.76 -16.45
N LEU A 307 7.20 0.36 -15.84
CA LEU A 307 6.11 -0.30 -16.57
C LEU A 307 5.42 0.60 -17.59
N LEU A 308 5.20 1.86 -17.27
CA LEU A 308 4.63 2.83 -18.22
C LEU A 308 5.50 2.98 -19.47
N VAL A 309 6.82 3.02 -19.28
CA VAL A 309 7.79 3.11 -20.40
C VAL A 309 7.88 1.79 -21.16
N LEU A 310 7.85 0.65 -20.46
CA LEU A 310 7.92 -0.68 -21.03
C LEU A 310 6.79 -0.92 -22.05
N VAL A 311 5.55 -0.64 -21.66
CA VAL A 311 4.39 -0.91 -22.54
C VAL A 311 4.16 0.13 -23.62
N LYS A 312 4.78 1.31 -23.49
CA LYS A 312 4.59 2.42 -24.43
C LYS A 312 5.03 2.05 -25.84
N GLY A 313 4.06 1.99 -26.75
CA GLY A 313 4.33 1.76 -28.18
C GLY A 313 4.49 0.29 -28.57
N LEU A 314 4.30 -0.66 -27.66
CA LEU A 314 4.24 -2.07 -28.04
C LEU A 314 3.00 -2.35 -28.90
N PRO A 315 3.12 -3.17 -29.96
CA PRO A 315 1.97 -3.64 -30.72
C PRO A 315 1.15 -4.64 -29.93
N LEU A 316 -0.06 -4.94 -30.43
CA LEU A 316 -0.92 -5.96 -29.83
C LEU A 316 -0.26 -7.35 -29.82
N ALA A 317 -0.73 -8.19 -28.93
CA ALA A 317 -0.23 -9.51 -28.60
C ALA A 317 1.14 -9.48 -27.90
N TYR A 318 1.68 -10.67 -27.59
CA TYR A 318 2.88 -10.77 -26.78
C TYR A 318 4.14 -10.36 -27.53
N ASN A 319 4.94 -9.52 -26.87
CA ASN A 319 6.33 -9.23 -27.23
C ASN A 319 7.24 -9.58 -26.03
N ARG A 320 8.46 -10.00 -26.28
CA ARG A 320 9.41 -10.45 -25.26
C ARG A 320 9.71 -9.36 -24.21
N ASP A 321 9.57 -8.08 -24.57
CA ASP A 321 9.65 -6.94 -23.67
C ASP A 321 8.80 -7.15 -22.40
N LEU A 322 7.63 -7.76 -22.54
CA LEU A 322 6.70 -8.02 -21.43
C LEU A 322 7.22 -9.01 -20.38
N GLN A 323 8.41 -9.63 -20.58
CA GLN A 323 9.09 -10.39 -19.55
C GLN A 323 9.59 -9.48 -18.42
N GLU A 324 9.98 -8.24 -18.74
CA GLU A 324 10.53 -7.24 -17.82
C GLU A 324 9.47 -6.62 -16.88
N ASP A 325 8.22 -7.02 -16.98
CA ASP A 325 7.12 -6.54 -16.14
C ASP A 325 7.19 -7.05 -14.69
N LYS A 326 7.82 -8.19 -14.45
CA LYS A 326 7.76 -8.91 -13.17
C LYS A 326 8.70 -8.35 -12.10
N GLU A 327 9.93 -8.02 -12.45
CA GLU A 327 10.90 -7.50 -11.47
C GLU A 327 10.43 -6.20 -10.81
N PRO A 328 10.00 -5.14 -11.58
CA PRO A 328 9.47 -3.93 -10.96
C PRO A 328 8.19 -4.19 -10.16
N LEU A 329 7.33 -5.12 -10.62
CA LEU A 329 6.13 -5.52 -9.88
C LEU A 329 6.49 -6.12 -8.52
N PHE A 330 7.33 -7.13 -8.52
CA PHE A 330 7.74 -7.84 -7.30
C PHE A 330 8.45 -6.91 -6.32
N ASN A 331 9.37 -6.08 -6.82
CA ASN A 331 10.10 -5.11 -6.00
C ASN A 331 9.16 -4.12 -5.31
N ALA A 332 8.15 -3.61 -6.02
CA ALA A 332 7.19 -2.65 -5.47
C ALA A 332 6.33 -3.30 -4.37
N PHE A 333 5.80 -4.50 -4.60
CA PHE A 333 5.01 -5.23 -3.60
C PHE A 333 5.83 -5.56 -2.36
N ASP A 334 7.05 -6.10 -2.51
CA ASP A 334 7.93 -6.44 -1.39
C ASP A 334 8.30 -5.19 -0.59
N THR A 335 8.53 -4.06 -1.28
CA THR A 335 8.86 -2.79 -0.65
C THR A 335 7.69 -2.26 0.18
N VAL A 336 6.48 -2.23 -0.39
CA VAL A 336 5.29 -1.70 0.28
C VAL A 336 4.86 -2.61 1.44
N ASP A 337 4.87 -3.93 1.25
CA ASP A 337 4.54 -4.91 2.31
C ASP A 337 5.44 -4.71 3.54
N ALA A 338 6.76 -4.64 3.34
CA ALA A 338 7.72 -4.42 4.41
C ALA A 338 7.57 -3.04 5.09
N CYS A 339 7.28 -1.98 4.32
CA CYS A 339 7.06 -0.66 4.88
C CYS A 339 5.79 -0.58 5.72
N LEU A 340 4.70 -1.21 5.28
CA LEU A 340 3.42 -1.26 6.01
C LEU A 340 3.54 -2.07 7.30
N ASP A 341 4.23 -3.21 7.25
CA ASP A 341 4.47 -4.05 8.43
C ASP A 341 5.21 -3.27 9.52
N LEU A 342 6.33 -2.64 9.16
CA LEU A 342 7.11 -1.83 10.09
C LEU A 342 6.36 -0.57 10.55
N ALA A 343 5.56 0.07 9.69
CA ALA A 343 4.75 1.22 10.07
C ALA A 343 3.72 0.87 11.14
N ALA A 344 3.06 -0.28 11.04
CA ALA A 344 2.09 -0.74 12.04
C ALA A 344 2.77 -0.98 13.40
N VAL A 345 3.94 -1.63 13.42
CA VAL A 345 4.72 -1.88 14.64
C VAL A 345 5.24 -0.57 15.25
N LEU A 346 5.70 0.38 14.41
CA LEU A 346 6.14 1.70 14.87
C LEU A 346 5.00 2.47 15.54
N VAL A 347 3.83 2.51 14.91
CA VAL A 347 2.66 3.22 15.43
C VAL A 347 2.19 2.61 16.76
N ASP A 348 2.15 1.30 16.86
CA ASP A 348 1.71 0.61 18.09
C ASP A 348 2.68 0.81 19.24
N GLY A 349 3.99 0.79 18.97
CA GLY A 349 5.04 0.92 19.98
C GLY A 349 5.45 2.33 20.34
N ALA A 350 5.12 3.33 19.52
CA ALA A 350 5.48 4.73 19.78
C ALA A 350 4.59 5.37 20.83
N THR A 351 5.15 6.39 21.52
CA THR A 351 4.43 7.14 22.54
C THR A 351 4.57 8.65 22.30
N LEU A 352 3.46 9.40 22.38
CA LEU A 352 3.50 10.85 22.40
C LEU A 352 3.99 11.35 23.78
N ARG A 353 4.96 12.25 23.75
CA ARG A 353 5.53 12.86 24.98
C ARG A 353 4.68 14.04 25.43
N GLY A 354 3.57 13.75 26.11
CA GLY A 354 2.59 14.75 26.52
C GLY A 354 3.18 15.96 27.25
N GLU A 355 4.12 15.74 28.19
CA GLU A 355 4.78 16.83 28.91
C GLU A 355 5.57 17.78 27.97
N LYS A 356 6.30 17.21 26.99
CA LYS A 356 7.06 18.01 26.03
C LYS A 356 6.15 18.81 25.10
N ILE A 357 5.04 18.20 24.68
CA ILE A 357 4.03 18.85 23.87
C ILE A 357 3.35 19.97 24.65
N SER A 358 2.88 19.67 25.87
CA SER A 358 2.18 20.63 26.71
C SER A 358 3.08 21.85 27.11
N ALA A 359 4.36 21.63 27.28
CA ALA A 359 5.29 22.73 27.55
C ALA A 359 5.42 23.72 26.36
N ARG A 360 5.05 23.31 25.16
CA ARG A 360 5.17 24.13 23.93
C ARG A 360 3.83 24.53 23.31
N ILE A 361 2.72 23.99 23.82
CA ILE A 361 1.39 24.21 23.24
C ILE A 361 0.91 25.68 23.45
N ASP A 362 1.36 26.33 24.50
CA ASP A 362 1.00 27.72 24.80
C ASP A 362 1.79 28.74 23.96
N GLU A 363 2.81 28.30 23.24
CA GLU A 363 3.57 29.14 22.33
C GLU A 363 2.87 29.24 20.96
N GLY A 364 2.83 30.45 20.37
CA GLY A 364 2.37 30.64 18.97
C GLY A 364 0.88 30.95 18.84
N TYR A 365 0.19 31.35 19.90
CA TYR A 365 -1.17 31.89 19.83
C TYR A 365 -2.19 31.02 19.13
N LEU A 366 -2.19 29.73 19.39
CA LEU A 366 -3.02 28.72 18.72
C LEU A 366 -4.53 28.96 18.90
N ASP A 367 -4.93 29.73 19.91
CA ASP A 367 -6.28 30.14 20.24
C ASP A 367 -6.74 31.44 19.54
N ALA A 368 -5.87 32.11 18.78
CA ALA A 368 -6.18 33.38 18.13
C ALA A 368 -7.35 33.24 17.14
N THR A 369 -7.43 32.17 16.35
CA THR A 369 -8.54 31.92 15.42
C THR A 369 -9.86 31.78 16.17
N THR A 370 -9.88 31.07 17.28
CA THR A 370 -11.10 30.87 18.09
C THR A 370 -11.56 32.19 18.72
N LEU A 371 -10.63 33.06 19.14
CA LEU A 371 -10.96 34.39 19.58
C LEU A 371 -11.58 35.25 18.46
N MET A 372 -11.08 35.14 17.23
CA MET A 372 -11.68 35.79 16.07
C MET A 372 -13.11 35.27 15.81
N GLU A 373 -13.32 33.96 15.86
CA GLU A 373 -14.63 33.34 15.69
C GLU A 373 -15.61 33.75 16.81
N TYR A 374 -15.11 33.93 18.04
CA TYR A 374 -15.91 34.50 19.12
C TYR A 374 -16.44 35.93 18.75
N LEU A 375 -15.58 36.81 18.22
CA LEU A 375 -15.99 38.13 17.74
C LEU A 375 -17.05 38.03 16.61
N ILE A 376 -16.84 37.08 15.69
CA ILE A 376 -17.78 36.81 14.59
C ILE A 376 -19.16 36.41 15.17
N SER A 377 -19.18 35.56 16.19
CA SER A 377 -20.43 35.18 16.89
C SER A 377 -21.16 36.35 17.56
N GLN A 378 -20.40 37.38 17.91
CA GLN A 378 -20.97 38.65 18.42
C GLN A 378 -21.35 39.62 17.31
N GLY A 379 -21.32 39.20 16.03
CA GLY A 379 -21.70 40.00 14.88
C GLY A 379 -20.63 40.95 14.36
N VAL A 380 -19.37 40.74 14.72
CA VAL A 380 -18.23 41.48 14.14
C VAL A 380 -17.83 40.84 12.82
N PRO A 381 -17.71 41.62 11.71
CA PRO A 381 -17.27 41.05 10.44
C PRO A 381 -15.89 40.37 10.54
N GLN A 382 -15.72 39.27 9.83
CA GLN A 382 -14.50 38.44 9.92
C GLN A 382 -13.21 39.25 9.69
N ARG A 383 -13.14 40.11 8.71
CA ARG A 383 -11.94 40.92 8.42
C ARG A 383 -11.63 41.88 9.58
N THR A 384 -12.63 42.54 10.13
CA THR A 384 -12.47 43.38 11.31
C THR A 384 -12.03 42.57 12.54
N GLY A 385 -12.63 41.38 12.75
CA GLY A 385 -12.21 40.46 13.81
C GLY A 385 -10.74 40.01 13.65
N HIS A 386 -10.29 39.76 12.42
CA HIS A 386 -8.91 39.41 12.14
C HIS A 386 -7.93 40.55 12.49
N GLU A 387 -8.26 41.79 12.13
CA GLU A 387 -7.43 42.96 12.47
C GLU A 387 -7.34 43.19 13.99
N ILE A 388 -8.48 43.06 14.70
CA ILE A 388 -8.53 43.19 16.16
C ILE A 388 -7.67 42.12 16.82
N VAL A 389 -7.85 40.84 16.43
CA VAL A 389 -7.07 39.73 17.04
C VAL A 389 -5.60 39.83 16.66
N GLY A 390 -5.25 40.23 15.46
CA GLY A 390 -3.87 40.48 15.04
C GLY A 390 -3.19 41.53 15.89
N HIS A 391 -3.93 42.61 16.23
CA HIS A 391 -3.43 43.65 17.15
C HIS A 391 -3.20 43.12 18.59
N LEU A 392 -4.12 42.30 19.11
CA LEU A 392 -3.99 41.65 20.42
C LEU A 392 -2.83 40.65 20.46
N VAL A 393 -2.62 39.87 19.41
CA VAL A 393 -1.46 38.98 19.28
C VAL A 393 -0.16 39.80 19.31
N GLY A 394 -0.05 40.88 18.53
CA GLY A 394 1.12 41.75 18.52
C GLY A 394 1.36 42.46 19.88
N LEU A 395 0.32 42.75 20.65
CA LEU A 395 0.40 43.28 22.01
C LEU A 395 0.94 42.22 22.99
N ALA A 396 0.39 41.01 22.93
CA ALA A 396 0.84 39.88 23.76
C ALA A 396 2.30 39.51 23.46
N GLU A 397 2.70 39.50 22.18
CA GLU A 397 4.06 39.22 21.73
C GLU A 397 5.06 40.27 22.30
N LYS A 398 4.73 41.57 22.22
CA LYS A 398 5.57 42.65 22.80
C LYS A 398 5.75 42.53 24.29
N ARG A 399 4.78 41.92 24.99
CA ARG A 399 4.84 41.70 26.44
C ARG A 399 5.47 40.35 26.80
N GLY A 400 5.80 39.52 25.83
CA GLY A 400 6.35 38.17 26.05
C GLY A 400 5.36 37.22 26.72
N GLY A 401 4.03 37.42 26.50
CA GLY A 401 2.97 36.65 27.13
C GLY A 401 2.00 35.99 26.11
N ARG A 402 0.95 35.36 26.64
CA ARG A 402 -0.11 34.73 25.89
C ARG A 402 -1.31 35.69 25.71
N LEU A 403 -2.28 35.39 24.83
CA LEU A 403 -3.51 36.15 24.75
C LEU A 403 -4.26 36.17 26.11
N ALA A 404 -4.25 35.07 26.85
CA ALA A 404 -4.89 34.93 28.15
C ALA A 404 -4.26 35.82 29.23
N ASP A 405 -3.01 36.28 29.06
CA ASP A 405 -2.31 37.14 29.99
C ASP A 405 -2.58 38.64 29.82
N LEU A 406 -3.32 39.00 28.73
CA LEU A 406 -3.79 40.36 28.50
C LEU A 406 -4.87 40.76 29.53
N THR A 407 -4.93 42.03 29.86
CA THR A 407 -5.89 42.54 30.85
C THR A 407 -7.27 42.76 30.24
N PRO A 408 -8.35 42.78 31.02
CA PRO A 408 -9.69 43.15 30.54
C PRO A 408 -9.72 44.49 29.82
N GLU A 409 -8.90 45.45 30.26
CA GLU A 409 -8.76 46.76 29.65
C GLU A 409 -8.14 46.68 28.24
N ASP A 410 -7.15 45.82 28.04
CA ASP A 410 -6.54 45.58 26.72
C ASP A 410 -7.60 45.03 25.73
N PHE A 411 -8.38 44.07 26.18
CA PHE A 411 -9.47 43.50 25.35
C PHE A 411 -10.55 44.52 25.04
N HIS A 412 -10.98 45.28 26.04
CA HIS A 412 -11.99 46.31 25.86
C HIS A 412 -11.52 47.45 24.93
N ALA A 413 -10.26 47.86 25.08
CA ALA A 413 -9.65 48.87 24.22
C ALA A 413 -9.54 48.39 22.76
N ALA A 414 -9.29 47.11 22.52
CA ALA A 414 -9.26 46.53 21.18
C ALA A 414 -10.69 46.50 20.55
N HIS A 415 -11.70 46.10 21.33
CA HIS A 415 -13.09 46.14 20.89
C HIS A 415 -14.09 46.01 22.05
N PRO A 416 -15.17 46.84 22.10
CA PRO A 416 -16.15 46.86 23.21
C PRO A 416 -16.88 45.54 23.46
N LYS A 417 -16.96 44.64 22.43
CA LYS A 417 -17.58 43.30 22.55
C LYS A 417 -16.64 42.27 23.20
N LEU A 418 -15.40 42.59 23.42
CA LEU A 418 -14.44 41.77 24.16
C LEU A 418 -14.51 42.10 25.67
N GLY A 419 -15.62 41.67 26.31
CA GLY A 419 -15.86 41.83 27.73
C GLY A 419 -15.22 40.68 28.57
N ALA A 420 -15.65 40.60 29.85
CA ALA A 420 -15.08 39.62 30.79
C ALA A 420 -15.18 38.15 30.31
N ALA A 421 -16.26 37.81 29.56
CA ALA A 421 -16.50 36.49 29.03
C ALA A 421 -15.50 36.05 27.93
N VAL A 422 -14.67 36.94 27.39
CA VAL A 422 -13.65 36.60 26.42
C VAL A 422 -12.64 35.59 26.97
N LYS A 423 -12.38 35.62 28.27
CA LYS A 423 -11.44 34.68 28.92
C LYS A 423 -11.88 33.22 28.81
N ASP A 424 -13.17 32.94 28.69
CA ASP A 424 -13.72 31.60 28.53
C ASP A 424 -13.47 31.03 27.11
N SER A 425 -13.06 31.88 26.17
CA SER A 425 -12.70 31.47 24.80
C SER A 425 -11.20 31.35 24.58
N LEU A 426 -10.38 31.72 25.57
CA LEU A 426 -8.93 31.71 25.45
C LEU A 426 -8.30 30.43 26.01
N GLY A 427 -7.12 30.13 25.48
CA GLY A 427 -6.38 28.93 25.80
C GLY A 427 -6.77 27.72 24.96
N VAL A 428 -5.81 26.84 24.74
CA VAL A 428 -5.95 25.72 23.79
C VAL A 428 -7.07 24.72 24.14
N VAL A 429 -7.38 24.56 25.42
CA VAL A 429 -8.46 23.68 25.90
C VAL A 429 -9.82 24.25 25.48
N ASN A 430 -10.05 25.55 25.74
CA ASN A 430 -11.28 26.22 25.35
C ASN A 430 -11.41 26.28 23.83
N ALA A 431 -10.31 26.52 23.11
CA ALA A 431 -10.27 26.52 21.66
C ALA A 431 -10.71 25.17 21.08
N VAL A 432 -10.16 24.05 21.57
CA VAL A 432 -10.54 22.71 21.11
C VAL A 432 -12.04 22.41 21.38
N ASN A 433 -12.53 22.81 22.55
CA ASN A 433 -13.94 22.61 22.92
C ASN A 433 -14.92 23.50 22.15
N ALA A 434 -14.45 24.61 21.58
CA ALA A 434 -15.27 25.54 20.82
C ALA A 434 -15.64 25.05 19.39
N PHE A 435 -14.88 24.11 18.81
CA PHE A 435 -15.13 23.56 17.48
C PHE A 435 -16.49 22.83 17.43
N LYS A 436 -17.24 23.02 16.34
CA LYS A 436 -18.61 22.46 16.17
C LYS A 436 -18.84 21.76 14.84
N SER A 437 -18.02 22.06 13.83
CA SER A 437 -18.24 21.52 12.49
C SER A 437 -18.06 20.00 12.45
N TYR A 438 -18.83 19.35 11.58
CA TYR A 438 -18.67 17.91 11.32
C TYR A 438 -17.24 17.61 10.87
N GLY A 439 -16.66 16.56 11.44
CA GLY A 439 -15.27 16.16 11.13
C GLY A 439 -14.20 17.06 11.74
N SER A 440 -14.55 17.98 12.64
CA SER A 440 -13.56 18.82 13.34
C SER A 440 -12.84 18.07 14.46
N THR A 441 -11.85 18.75 15.06
CA THR A 441 -11.13 18.24 16.22
C THR A 441 -11.92 18.31 17.55
N ALA A 442 -13.20 18.73 17.52
CA ALA A 442 -14.04 18.74 18.72
C ALA A 442 -14.06 17.38 19.41
N PRO A 443 -13.98 17.31 20.75
CA PRO A 443 -13.94 16.03 21.47
C PRO A 443 -15.09 15.08 21.11
N ALA A 444 -16.32 15.58 20.94
CA ALA A 444 -17.47 14.77 20.54
C ALA A 444 -17.33 14.21 19.11
N GLN A 445 -16.77 14.98 18.18
CA GLN A 445 -16.54 14.52 16.79
C GLN A 445 -15.46 13.45 16.75
N VAL A 446 -14.36 13.64 17.49
CA VAL A 446 -13.26 12.66 17.57
C VAL A 446 -13.76 11.36 18.22
N ALA A 447 -14.52 11.45 19.31
CA ALA A 447 -15.10 10.29 19.98
C ALA A 447 -16.05 9.50 19.02
N HIS A 448 -16.87 10.21 18.25
CA HIS A 448 -17.75 9.58 17.27
C HIS A 448 -16.97 8.87 16.17
N GLN A 449 -15.98 9.53 15.54
CA GLN A 449 -15.12 8.93 14.53
C GLN A 449 -14.34 7.72 15.06
N LEU A 450 -13.81 7.81 16.28
CA LEU A 450 -13.10 6.70 16.92
C LEU A 450 -14.02 5.48 17.09
N SER A 451 -15.25 5.70 17.57
CA SER A 451 -16.25 4.63 17.73
C SER A 451 -16.63 3.98 16.40
N ASP A 452 -16.84 4.79 15.36
CA ASP A 452 -17.15 4.31 14.01
C ASP A 452 -16.00 3.45 13.45
N TRP A 453 -14.76 3.94 13.54
CA TRP A 453 -13.59 3.20 13.08
C TRP A 453 -13.34 1.90 13.88
N LYS A 454 -13.56 1.90 15.18
CA LYS A 454 -13.50 0.65 15.98
C LYS A 454 -14.48 -0.37 15.46
N THR A 455 -15.71 0.04 15.19
CA THR A 455 -16.75 -0.84 14.64
C THR A 455 -16.37 -1.37 13.25
N ARG A 456 -15.97 -0.49 12.34
CA ARG A 456 -15.58 -0.86 10.95
C ARG A 456 -14.38 -1.82 10.88
N LEU A 457 -13.42 -1.67 11.78
CA LEU A 457 -12.23 -2.52 11.83
C LEU A 457 -12.42 -3.79 12.68
N GLY A 458 -13.53 -3.90 13.41
CA GLY A 458 -13.81 -5.03 14.31
C GLY A 458 -12.95 -5.01 15.58
N ILE A 459 -12.63 -3.81 16.09
CA ILE A 459 -11.90 -3.64 17.36
C ILE A 459 -12.93 -3.58 18.47
N VAL A 460 -12.80 -4.52 19.43
CA VAL A 460 -13.68 -4.60 20.62
C VAL A 460 -13.17 -3.68 21.73
#